data_8ced749dcb60b6fd01861050579a67df
#
_entry.id   8ced749dcb60b6fd01861050579a67df
#
_cell.length_a   1.000
_cell.length_b   1.000
_cell.length_c   1.000
_cell.angle_alpha   90.00
_cell.angle_beta   90.00
_cell.angle_gamma   90.00
#
_symmetry.space_group_name_H-M   'P 1'
#
loop_
_entity.id
_entity.type
_entity.pdbx_description
1 polymer ?
#
loop_
_entity_poly.entity_id
_entity_poly.type
_entity_poly.pdbx_seq_one_letter_code
_entity_poly.pdbx_strand_id
1 'polypeptide(L)'
;MSVNDKVLDEITGHSVDLQRLETTVKKRVLKQLKTLESDLVDAIKKSTVWDAKMSQTQKKRLKVLLDQTRETIKTAYVQVAKDSLDELSQVASLAEAQAVASLNTAISAELASTTMSRGMLKAIASDTLFEGAPSKEWWARRGEAFRLKFSDTIRTGMMKGETTDQIISNLIGKKVNRYKDGALYANYRSADALVRTSIQSIANEARLQTYAENDDIVKGVEWVATLDNRTSHTCQSLDGLTWDNNRKPIGHNILWPGVTAHWNCRSTQVPIIKSWEELGAKRKMKEIPESTRASMDGQVS
;
A
#
# COMPACT_ATOMS: atom_id res chain seq x y z
N MET A 1 -10.37 -10.88 -28.78
CA MET A 1 -9.93 -10.09 -27.63
C MET A 1 -9.08 -8.95 -28.16
N SER A 2 -9.38 -7.71 -27.82
CA SER A 2 -8.54 -6.57 -28.22
C SER A 2 -7.17 -6.65 -27.53
N VAL A 3 -6.19 -5.89 -28.02
CA VAL A 3 -4.86 -5.79 -27.38
C VAL A 3 -5.01 -5.30 -25.93
N ASN A 4 -5.90 -4.32 -25.72
CA ASN A 4 -6.15 -3.77 -24.38
C ASN A 4 -6.85 -4.78 -23.45
N ASP A 5 -7.74 -5.67 -23.97
CA ASP A 5 -8.36 -6.71 -23.15
C ASP A 5 -7.32 -7.69 -22.58
N LYS A 6 -6.31 -8.08 -23.39
CA LYS A 6 -5.23 -8.95 -22.95
C LYS A 6 -4.40 -8.32 -21.83
N VAL A 7 -4.07 -7.02 -21.97
CA VAL A 7 -3.34 -6.27 -20.92
C VAL A 7 -4.16 -6.23 -19.64
N LEU A 8 -5.46 -5.99 -19.73
CA LEU A 8 -6.35 -5.94 -18.58
C LEU A 8 -6.38 -7.28 -17.83
N ASP A 9 -6.48 -8.39 -18.55
CA ASP A 9 -6.48 -9.73 -17.95
C ASP A 9 -5.17 -10.03 -17.22
N GLU A 10 -4.01 -9.71 -17.82
CA GLU A 10 -2.71 -9.90 -17.17
C GLU A 10 -2.54 -9.03 -15.94
N ILE A 11 -2.88 -7.74 -16.02
CA ILE A 11 -2.76 -6.82 -14.87
C ILE A 11 -3.71 -7.26 -13.74
N THR A 12 -4.87 -7.80 -14.07
CA THR A 12 -5.78 -8.39 -13.09
C THR A 12 -5.13 -9.61 -12.41
N GLY A 13 -4.45 -10.47 -13.16
CA GLY A 13 -3.65 -11.57 -12.62
C GLY A 13 -2.55 -11.10 -11.66
N HIS A 14 -1.81 -10.05 -12.05
CA HIS A 14 -0.76 -9.45 -11.23
C HIS A 14 -1.27 -8.83 -9.93
N SER A 15 -2.53 -8.40 -9.87
CA SER A 15 -3.13 -7.89 -8.64
C SER A 15 -3.21 -8.96 -7.54
N VAL A 16 -3.36 -10.24 -7.91
CA VAL A 16 -3.34 -11.38 -6.97
C VAL A 16 -1.96 -11.54 -6.34
N ASP A 17 -0.89 -11.39 -7.12
CA ASP A 17 0.48 -11.49 -6.60
C ASP A 17 0.80 -10.34 -5.65
N LEU A 18 0.35 -9.13 -5.95
CA LEU A 18 0.45 -8.00 -5.03
C LEU A 18 -0.30 -8.23 -3.73
N GLN A 19 -1.49 -8.84 -3.76
CA GLN A 19 -2.26 -9.18 -2.55
C GLN A 19 -1.54 -10.25 -1.70
N ARG A 20 -0.88 -11.22 -2.32
CA ARG A 20 -0.05 -12.22 -1.61
C ARG A 20 1.14 -11.55 -0.93
N LEU A 21 1.83 -10.66 -1.65
CA LEU A 21 2.94 -9.88 -1.11
C LEU A 21 2.48 -8.97 0.02
N GLU A 22 1.37 -8.23 -0.16
CA GLU A 22 0.71 -7.43 0.89
C GLU A 22 0.49 -8.26 2.17
N THR A 23 -0.06 -9.46 2.02
CA THR A 23 -0.31 -10.36 3.15
C THR A 23 0.98 -10.73 3.88
N THR A 24 2.07 -10.93 3.15
CA THR A 24 3.38 -11.30 3.70
C THR A 24 4.00 -10.11 4.45
N VAL A 25 4.04 -8.94 3.84
CA VAL A 25 4.54 -7.69 4.46
C VAL A 25 3.75 -7.36 5.71
N LYS A 26 2.43 -7.40 5.62
CA LYS A 26 1.53 -7.20 6.76
C LYS A 26 1.84 -8.14 7.92
N LYS A 27 2.03 -9.44 7.68
CA LYS A 27 2.38 -10.40 8.74
C LYS A 27 3.68 -10.02 9.45
N ARG A 28 4.70 -9.57 8.71
CA ARG A 28 5.99 -9.12 9.29
C ARG A 28 5.82 -7.88 10.13
N VAL A 29 5.16 -6.85 9.61
CA VAL A 29 4.88 -5.61 10.35
C VAL A 29 4.09 -5.90 11.63
N LEU A 30 3.02 -6.69 11.54
CA LEU A 30 2.23 -7.04 12.71
C LEU A 30 3.03 -7.85 13.74
N LYS A 31 3.97 -8.70 13.31
CA LYS A 31 4.88 -9.41 14.22
C LYS A 31 5.77 -8.42 14.98
N GLN A 32 6.37 -7.44 14.29
CA GLN A 32 7.21 -6.41 14.95
C GLN A 32 6.39 -5.58 15.96
N LEU A 33 5.17 -5.17 15.58
CA LEU A 33 4.29 -4.44 16.49
C LEU A 33 3.84 -5.27 17.71
N LYS A 34 3.68 -6.59 17.56
CA LYS A 34 3.41 -7.49 18.70
C LYS A 34 4.62 -7.63 19.63
N THR A 35 5.84 -7.64 19.10
CA THR A 35 7.03 -7.59 19.92
C THR A 35 7.08 -6.29 20.73
N LEU A 36 6.84 -5.14 20.05
CA LEU A 36 6.72 -3.86 20.74
C LEU A 36 5.65 -3.88 21.84
N GLU A 37 4.47 -4.48 21.57
CA GLU A 37 3.42 -4.64 22.60
C GLU A 37 3.94 -5.37 23.83
N SER A 38 4.62 -6.52 23.63
CA SER A 38 5.19 -7.29 24.71
C SER A 38 6.18 -6.48 25.53
N ASP A 39 7.10 -5.78 24.88
CA ASP A 39 8.13 -4.94 25.52
C ASP A 39 7.50 -3.81 26.36
N LEU A 40 6.44 -3.18 25.84
CA LEU A 40 5.72 -2.12 26.54
C LEU A 40 4.94 -2.65 27.75
N VAL A 41 4.28 -3.80 27.63
CA VAL A 41 3.58 -4.46 28.73
C VAL A 41 4.57 -4.86 29.84
N ASP A 42 5.71 -5.41 29.46
CA ASP A 42 6.77 -5.77 30.41
C ASP A 42 7.37 -4.55 31.11
N ALA A 43 7.56 -3.45 30.39
CA ALA A 43 8.02 -2.19 31.00
C ALA A 43 7.01 -1.66 32.04
N ILE A 44 5.71 -1.76 31.74
CA ILE A 44 4.66 -1.39 32.69
C ILE A 44 4.68 -2.30 33.92
N LYS A 45 4.74 -3.62 33.75
CA LYS A 45 4.76 -4.59 34.86
C LYS A 45 5.98 -4.42 35.78
N LYS A 46 7.15 -4.13 35.22
CA LYS A 46 8.40 -3.89 35.96
C LYS A 46 8.43 -2.54 36.66
N SER A 47 7.55 -1.61 36.28
CA SER A 47 7.52 -0.29 36.86
C SER A 47 6.88 -0.32 38.25
N THR A 48 7.54 0.30 39.23
CA THR A 48 7.04 0.45 40.62
C THR A 48 6.16 1.68 40.78
N VAL A 49 5.60 2.22 39.71
CA VAL A 49 4.79 3.45 39.73
C VAL A 49 3.43 3.26 40.41
N TRP A 50 2.96 2.02 40.54
CA TRP A 50 1.55 1.67 40.79
C TRP A 50 1.18 1.55 42.29
N ASP A 51 2.15 1.62 43.21
CA ASP A 51 1.97 1.14 44.60
C ASP A 51 1.42 2.14 45.59
N ALA A 52 1.04 3.38 45.22
CA ALA A 52 0.50 4.35 46.17
C ALA A 52 -0.07 5.62 45.56
N LYS A 53 -0.68 6.50 46.37
CA LYS A 53 -1.19 7.83 45.96
C LYS A 53 -0.09 8.66 45.28
N MET A 54 -0.47 9.47 44.27
CA MET A 54 0.41 10.29 43.43
C MET A 54 1.33 11.22 44.22
N SER A 55 2.51 10.71 44.61
CA SER A 55 3.59 11.45 45.29
C SER A 55 4.58 12.03 44.27
N GLN A 56 5.48 12.93 44.73
CA GLN A 56 6.57 13.46 43.88
C GLN A 56 7.49 12.35 43.36
N THR A 57 7.72 11.31 44.15
CA THR A 57 8.51 10.14 43.73
C THR A 57 7.83 9.37 42.61
N GLN A 58 6.53 9.20 42.68
CA GLN A 58 5.75 8.52 41.61
C GLN A 58 5.69 9.33 40.35
N LYS A 59 5.58 10.66 40.41
CA LYS A 59 5.70 11.53 39.23
C LYS A 59 7.05 11.36 38.54
N LYS A 60 8.14 11.25 39.25
CA LYS A 60 9.47 10.97 38.70
C LYS A 60 9.55 9.58 38.06
N ARG A 61 9.03 8.54 38.70
CA ARG A 61 8.98 7.19 38.16
C ARG A 61 8.11 7.09 36.91
N LEU A 62 6.95 7.75 36.91
CA LEU A 62 6.09 7.86 35.72
C LEU A 62 6.84 8.53 34.55
N LYS A 63 7.55 9.62 34.83
CA LYS A 63 8.33 10.29 33.78
C LYS A 63 9.37 9.33 33.18
N VAL A 64 10.11 8.61 34.01
CA VAL A 64 11.12 7.63 33.56
C VAL A 64 10.46 6.54 32.70
N LEU A 65 9.32 5.97 33.13
CA LEU A 65 8.58 4.98 32.35
C LEU A 65 8.16 5.53 30.99
N LEU A 66 7.58 6.73 30.95
CA LEU A 66 7.12 7.36 29.72
C LEU A 66 8.28 7.71 28.77
N ASP A 67 9.42 8.13 29.30
CA ASP A 67 10.62 8.43 28.51
C ASP A 67 11.21 7.13 27.93
N GLN A 68 11.32 6.05 28.71
CA GLN A 68 11.76 4.74 28.24
C GLN A 68 10.84 4.17 27.15
N THR A 69 9.54 4.14 27.41
CA THR A 69 8.57 3.61 26.44
C THR A 69 8.49 4.46 25.16
N ARG A 70 8.73 5.77 25.26
CA ARG A 70 8.86 6.66 24.09
C ARG A 70 10.00 6.22 23.18
N GLU A 71 11.19 5.98 23.73
CA GLU A 71 12.34 5.55 22.93
C GLU A 71 12.13 4.14 22.35
N THR A 72 11.51 3.24 23.10
CA THR A 72 11.14 1.90 22.61
C THR A 72 10.19 1.99 21.41
N ILE A 73 9.13 2.80 21.49
CA ILE A 73 8.16 3.00 20.41
C ILE A 73 8.86 3.62 19.20
N LYS A 74 9.64 4.69 19.40
CA LYS A 74 10.36 5.37 18.32
C LYS A 74 11.28 4.41 17.56
N THR A 75 12.09 3.65 18.28
CA THR A 75 13.03 2.68 17.69
C THR A 75 12.29 1.61 16.91
N ALA A 76 11.21 1.05 17.45
CA ALA A 76 10.41 0.05 16.76
C ALA A 76 9.81 0.59 15.43
N TYR A 77 9.26 1.80 15.42
CA TYR A 77 8.70 2.38 14.21
C TYR A 77 9.74 2.80 13.18
N VAL A 78 10.93 3.22 13.60
CA VAL A 78 12.06 3.44 12.68
C VAL A 78 12.48 2.12 12.02
N GLN A 79 12.51 1.02 12.78
CA GLN A 79 12.83 -0.29 12.21
C GLN A 79 11.75 -0.78 11.26
N VAL A 80 10.46 -0.65 11.61
CA VAL A 80 9.34 -0.98 10.72
C VAL A 80 9.43 -0.17 9.42
N ALA A 81 9.72 1.13 9.48
CA ALA A 81 9.85 1.98 8.31
C ALA A 81 11.01 1.54 7.40
N LYS A 82 12.15 1.16 7.99
CA LYS A 82 13.33 0.68 7.26
C LYS A 82 13.02 -0.65 6.55
N ASP A 83 12.50 -1.63 7.26
CA ASP A 83 12.20 -2.95 6.70
C ASP A 83 11.11 -2.86 5.62
N SER A 84 10.11 -1.99 5.82
CA SER A 84 9.07 -1.71 4.82
C SER A 84 9.65 -1.11 3.55
N LEU A 85 10.67 -0.26 3.62
CA LEU A 85 11.29 0.34 2.44
C LEU A 85 11.97 -0.73 1.54
N ASP A 86 12.66 -1.69 2.15
CA ASP A 86 13.30 -2.78 1.40
C ASP A 86 12.25 -3.65 0.69
N GLU A 87 11.12 -3.91 1.34
CA GLU A 87 10.00 -4.64 0.74
C GLU A 87 9.30 -3.83 -0.37
N LEU A 88 9.10 -2.53 -0.18
CA LEU A 88 8.52 -1.65 -1.20
C LEU A 88 9.43 -1.53 -2.44
N SER A 89 10.75 -1.61 -2.27
CA SER A 89 11.69 -1.66 -3.40
C SER A 89 11.55 -2.94 -4.21
N GLN A 90 11.25 -4.08 -3.56
CA GLN A 90 10.92 -5.33 -4.26
C GLN A 90 9.56 -5.25 -4.97
N VAL A 91 8.58 -4.58 -4.37
CA VAL A 91 7.28 -4.31 -5.01
C VAL A 91 7.47 -3.49 -6.29
N ALA A 92 8.29 -2.43 -6.26
CA ALA A 92 8.59 -1.61 -7.43
C ALA A 92 9.21 -2.45 -8.55
N SER A 93 10.21 -3.26 -8.22
CA SER A 93 10.89 -4.13 -9.20
C SER A 93 9.94 -5.19 -9.80
N LEU A 94 9.08 -5.79 -8.98
CA LEU A 94 8.09 -6.75 -9.46
C LEU A 94 7.07 -6.09 -10.40
N ALA A 95 6.55 -4.92 -10.02
CA ALA A 95 5.55 -4.19 -10.79
C ALA A 95 6.10 -3.69 -12.14
N GLU A 96 7.35 -3.25 -12.16
CA GLU A 96 8.09 -2.91 -13.39
C GLU A 96 8.18 -4.11 -14.33
N ALA A 97 8.74 -5.23 -13.84
CA ALA A 97 8.91 -6.43 -14.65
C ALA A 97 7.57 -6.95 -15.21
N GLN A 98 6.53 -6.94 -14.40
CA GLN A 98 5.18 -7.29 -14.81
C GLN A 98 4.62 -6.34 -15.88
N ALA A 99 4.87 -5.03 -15.75
CA ALA A 99 4.41 -4.05 -16.73
C ALA A 99 5.07 -4.27 -18.10
N VAL A 100 6.38 -4.48 -18.15
CA VAL A 100 7.11 -4.80 -19.39
C VAL A 100 6.58 -6.10 -20.01
N ALA A 101 6.40 -7.16 -19.21
CA ALA A 101 5.88 -8.43 -19.70
C ALA A 101 4.48 -8.28 -20.29
N SER A 102 3.57 -7.57 -19.63
CA SER A 102 2.21 -7.32 -20.11
C SER A 102 2.19 -6.54 -21.42
N LEU A 103 3.03 -5.51 -21.56
CA LEU A 103 3.14 -4.77 -22.82
C LEU A 103 3.62 -5.68 -23.96
N ASN A 104 4.67 -6.47 -23.75
CA ASN A 104 5.22 -7.36 -24.78
C ASN A 104 4.23 -8.47 -25.17
N THR A 105 3.53 -9.06 -24.20
CA THR A 105 2.46 -10.04 -24.49
C THR A 105 1.32 -9.43 -25.30
N ALA A 106 0.90 -8.23 -24.94
CA ALA A 106 -0.20 -7.55 -25.59
C ALA A 106 0.08 -7.24 -27.08
N ILE A 107 1.27 -6.73 -27.38
CA ILE A 107 1.69 -6.43 -28.75
C ILE A 107 2.22 -7.67 -29.49
N SER A 108 2.37 -8.80 -28.80
CA SER A 108 2.95 -10.04 -29.36
C SER A 108 4.34 -9.84 -29.96
N ALA A 109 5.14 -8.97 -29.37
CA ALA A 109 6.50 -8.62 -29.75
C ALA A 109 7.32 -8.13 -28.55
N GLU A 110 8.64 -8.36 -28.55
CA GLU A 110 9.56 -7.88 -27.53
C GLU A 110 10.03 -6.44 -27.84
N LEU A 111 9.12 -5.47 -27.77
CA LEU A 111 9.41 -4.06 -28.04
C LEU A 111 9.49 -3.24 -26.75
N ALA A 112 8.67 -3.56 -25.75
CA ALA A 112 8.69 -2.86 -24.47
C ALA A 112 9.92 -3.25 -23.66
N SER A 113 10.56 -2.27 -23.08
CA SER A 113 11.75 -2.44 -22.24
C SER A 113 11.72 -1.42 -21.10
N THR A 114 12.67 -1.51 -20.19
CA THR A 114 12.86 -0.53 -19.14
C THR A 114 14.34 -0.22 -18.97
N THR A 115 14.63 1.03 -18.63
CA THR A 115 15.96 1.51 -18.28
C THR A 115 16.09 1.79 -16.77
N MET A 116 15.05 1.49 -15.98
CA MET A 116 15.05 1.76 -14.55
C MET A 116 16.15 0.98 -13.82
N SER A 117 17.07 1.72 -13.23
CA SER A 117 18.12 1.17 -12.37
C SER A 117 17.55 0.78 -11.00
N ARG A 118 18.30 -0.06 -10.26
CA ARG A 118 17.95 -0.36 -8.85
C ARG A 118 17.83 0.90 -7.99
N GLY A 119 18.62 1.95 -8.30
CA GLY A 119 18.54 3.24 -7.62
C GLY A 119 17.20 3.95 -7.88
N MET A 120 16.72 3.94 -9.13
CA MET A 120 15.41 4.50 -9.50
C MET A 120 14.27 3.74 -8.83
N LEU A 121 14.28 2.41 -8.84
CA LEU A 121 13.26 1.59 -8.17
C LEU A 121 13.22 1.84 -6.65
N LYS A 122 14.40 2.04 -6.04
CA LYS A 122 14.48 2.43 -4.63
C LYS A 122 13.97 3.85 -4.39
N ALA A 123 14.22 4.79 -5.30
CA ALA A 123 13.65 6.14 -5.25
C ALA A 123 12.12 6.11 -5.37
N ILE A 124 11.56 5.32 -6.28
CA ILE A 124 10.11 5.09 -6.35
C ILE A 124 9.58 4.61 -5.00
N ALA A 125 10.23 3.63 -4.38
CA ALA A 125 9.81 3.10 -3.08
C ALA A 125 9.90 4.12 -1.93
N SER A 126 10.89 5.03 -1.95
CA SER A 126 11.12 6.02 -0.89
C SER A 126 10.34 7.31 -1.06
N ASP A 127 10.11 7.75 -2.30
CA ASP A 127 9.69 9.12 -2.60
C ASP A 127 8.25 9.23 -3.13
N THR A 128 7.65 8.10 -3.56
CA THR A 128 6.25 8.11 -4.00
C THR A 128 5.34 8.63 -2.89
N LEU A 129 4.61 9.70 -3.21
CA LEU A 129 3.65 10.30 -2.30
C LEU A 129 2.27 9.62 -2.44
N PHE A 130 1.68 9.31 -1.33
CA PHE A 130 0.26 8.97 -1.22
C PHE A 130 -0.34 9.70 -0.01
N GLU A 131 -1.51 10.29 -0.19
CA GLU A 131 -2.12 11.15 0.82
C GLU A 131 -1.15 12.23 1.35
N GLY A 132 -0.33 12.79 0.45
CA GLY A 132 0.54 13.92 0.71
C GLY A 132 1.87 13.63 1.42
N ALA A 133 2.24 12.36 1.65
CA ALA A 133 3.52 12.02 2.25
C ALA A 133 4.05 10.65 1.77
N PRO A 134 5.38 10.41 1.84
CA PRO A 134 5.95 9.11 1.54
C PRO A 134 5.77 8.12 2.71
N SER A 135 5.92 6.82 2.44
CA SER A 135 5.72 5.73 3.40
C SER A 135 6.48 5.95 4.72
N LYS A 136 7.76 6.35 4.66
CA LYS A 136 8.59 6.60 5.84
C LYS A 136 7.99 7.65 6.79
N GLU A 137 7.45 8.72 6.24
CA GLU A 137 6.83 9.78 7.03
C GLU A 137 5.52 9.30 7.66
N TRP A 138 4.73 8.51 6.94
CA TRP A 138 3.53 7.90 7.49
C TRP A 138 3.84 6.96 8.67
N TRP A 139 4.92 6.17 8.60
CA TRP A 139 5.36 5.35 9.73
C TRP A 139 5.75 6.19 10.93
N ALA A 140 6.48 7.29 10.72
CA ALA A 140 6.84 8.22 11.80
C ALA A 140 5.60 8.85 12.46
N ARG A 141 4.64 9.33 11.66
CA ARG A 141 3.36 9.88 12.14
C ARG A 141 2.54 8.84 12.93
N ARG A 142 2.53 7.58 12.49
CA ARG A 142 1.86 6.48 13.19
C ARG A 142 2.53 6.16 14.51
N GLY A 143 3.85 6.11 14.56
CA GLY A 143 4.60 5.92 15.81
C GLY A 143 4.32 7.01 16.84
N GLU A 144 4.29 8.27 16.41
CA GLU A 144 3.97 9.40 17.30
C GLU A 144 2.52 9.36 17.79
N ALA A 145 1.56 9.10 16.91
CA ALA A 145 0.15 8.97 17.31
C ALA A 145 -0.05 7.83 18.32
N PHE A 146 0.62 6.68 18.10
CA PHE A 146 0.58 5.57 19.05
C PHE A 146 1.23 5.94 20.38
N ARG A 147 2.40 6.59 20.39
CA ARG A 147 3.08 7.08 21.58
C ARG A 147 2.19 7.99 22.45
N LEU A 148 1.52 8.93 21.81
CA LEU A 148 0.57 9.84 22.49
C LEU A 148 -0.55 9.03 23.13
N LYS A 149 -1.21 8.16 22.38
CA LYS A 149 -2.32 7.32 22.86
C LYS A 149 -1.87 6.41 24.01
N PHE A 150 -0.70 5.81 23.90
CA PHE A 150 -0.09 4.99 24.94
C PHE A 150 0.13 5.80 26.23
N SER A 151 0.78 6.96 26.11
CA SER A 151 1.06 7.84 27.26
C SER A 151 -0.24 8.34 27.94
N ASP A 152 -1.25 8.69 27.15
CA ASP A 152 -2.56 9.13 27.66
C ASP A 152 -3.30 8.01 28.39
N THR A 153 -3.23 6.78 27.89
CA THR A 153 -3.84 5.62 28.55
C THR A 153 -3.22 5.38 29.93
N ILE A 154 -1.89 5.44 30.02
CA ILE A 154 -1.19 5.29 31.30
C ILE A 154 -1.53 6.42 32.27
N ARG A 155 -1.44 7.68 31.83
CA ARG A 155 -1.74 8.84 32.68
C ARG A 155 -3.18 8.81 33.20
N THR A 156 -4.12 8.51 32.31
CA THR A 156 -5.55 8.43 32.65
C THR A 156 -5.82 7.34 33.66
N GLY A 157 -5.24 6.14 33.47
CA GLY A 157 -5.36 5.04 34.42
C GLY A 157 -4.81 5.40 35.79
N MET A 158 -3.64 6.03 35.84
CA MET A 158 -3.04 6.50 37.09
C MET A 158 -3.91 7.56 37.79
N MET A 159 -4.46 8.52 37.02
CA MET A 159 -5.34 9.56 37.61
C MET A 159 -6.63 8.96 38.18
N LYS A 160 -7.14 7.89 37.61
CA LYS A 160 -8.32 7.15 38.09
C LYS A 160 -7.99 6.19 39.23
N GLY A 161 -6.71 5.98 39.58
CA GLY A 161 -6.29 5.00 40.56
C GLY A 161 -6.47 3.55 40.07
N GLU A 162 -6.42 3.31 38.78
CA GLU A 162 -6.48 1.98 38.18
C GLU A 162 -5.25 1.16 38.51
N THR A 163 -5.43 -0.17 38.70
CA THR A 163 -4.34 -1.11 38.89
C THR A 163 -3.52 -1.30 37.62
N THR A 164 -2.29 -1.82 37.74
CA THR A 164 -1.44 -2.20 36.59
C THR A 164 -2.20 -3.05 35.57
N ASP A 165 -2.94 -4.07 36.04
CA ASP A 165 -3.68 -4.98 35.16
C ASP A 165 -4.83 -4.27 34.45
N GLN A 166 -5.51 -3.33 35.11
CA GLN A 166 -6.56 -2.51 34.49
C GLN A 166 -5.98 -1.61 33.39
N ILE A 167 -4.83 -0.99 33.62
CA ILE A 167 -4.15 -0.15 32.62
C ILE A 167 -3.68 -0.99 31.43
N ILE A 168 -3.09 -2.17 31.67
CA ILE A 168 -2.72 -3.12 30.63
C ILE A 168 -3.96 -3.56 29.85
N SER A 169 -5.07 -3.84 30.51
CA SER A 169 -6.33 -4.18 29.87
C SER A 169 -6.87 -3.04 28.98
N ASN A 170 -6.70 -1.78 29.38
CA ASN A 170 -7.08 -0.62 28.55
C ASN A 170 -6.18 -0.46 27.32
N LEU A 171 -4.91 -0.87 27.41
CA LEU A 171 -4.00 -0.87 26.27
C LEU A 171 -4.31 -2.00 25.29
N ILE A 172 -4.44 -3.23 25.77
CA ILE A 172 -4.66 -4.42 24.95
C ILE A 172 -6.11 -4.48 24.45
N GLY A 173 -7.06 -4.05 25.28
CA GLY A 173 -8.50 -4.23 25.08
C GLY A 173 -9.03 -5.44 25.82
N LYS A 174 -10.36 -5.54 25.94
CA LYS A 174 -11.06 -6.59 26.66
C LYS A 174 -11.44 -7.74 25.74
N LYS A 175 -11.30 -8.98 26.19
CA LYS A 175 -11.67 -10.19 25.44
C LYS A 175 -13.14 -10.21 25.04
N VAL A 176 -14.04 -9.70 25.89
CA VAL A 176 -15.49 -9.59 25.61
C VAL A 176 -15.75 -8.71 24.37
N ASN A 177 -14.92 -7.70 24.14
CA ASN A 177 -14.98 -6.80 22.98
C ASN A 177 -14.06 -7.28 21.83
N ARG A 178 -13.56 -8.52 21.89
CA ARG A 178 -12.59 -9.07 20.95
C ARG A 178 -11.35 -8.16 20.80
N TYR A 179 -10.93 -7.54 21.90
CA TYR A 179 -9.81 -6.59 22.00
C TYR A 179 -9.92 -5.31 21.14
N LYS A 180 -11.12 -5.02 20.61
CA LYS A 180 -11.33 -3.88 19.69
C LYS A 180 -11.34 -2.51 20.40
N ASP A 181 -11.51 -2.49 21.70
CA ASP A 181 -11.54 -1.31 22.58
C ASP A 181 -10.14 -0.92 23.10
N GLY A 182 -9.10 -1.70 22.79
CA GLY A 182 -7.72 -1.40 23.19
C GLY A 182 -7.03 -0.39 22.28
N ALA A 183 -6.11 0.38 22.87
CA ALA A 183 -5.27 1.33 22.12
C ALA A 183 -4.42 0.62 21.03
N LEU A 184 -3.98 -0.60 21.27
CA LEU A 184 -3.20 -1.43 20.35
C LEU A 184 -4.00 -1.88 19.13
N TYR A 185 -5.29 -2.15 19.28
CA TYR A 185 -6.12 -2.57 18.14
C TYR A 185 -6.19 -1.48 17.04
N ALA A 186 -6.40 -0.22 17.45
CA ALA A 186 -6.40 0.90 16.52
C ALA A 186 -5.04 1.04 15.81
N ASN A 187 -3.95 0.78 16.54
CA ASN A 187 -2.60 0.80 16.00
C ASN A 187 -2.39 -0.29 14.93
N TYR A 188 -2.80 -1.53 15.18
CA TYR A 188 -2.71 -2.62 14.19
C TYR A 188 -3.53 -2.35 12.94
N ARG A 189 -4.75 -1.85 13.06
CA ARG A 189 -5.58 -1.48 11.91
C ARG A 189 -4.97 -0.37 11.07
N SER A 190 -4.39 0.59 11.74
CA SER A 190 -3.71 1.73 11.11
C SER A 190 -2.46 1.28 10.34
N ALA A 191 -1.68 0.36 10.91
CA ALA A 191 -0.53 -0.24 10.25
C ALA A 191 -0.95 -1.10 9.03
N ASP A 192 -2.02 -1.88 9.15
CA ASP A 192 -2.60 -2.66 8.04
C ASP A 192 -2.97 -1.76 6.84
N ALA A 193 -3.68 -0.68 7.10
CA ALA A 193 -4.06 0.29 6.07
C ALA A 193 -2.83 0.93 5.41
N LEU A 194 -1.81 1.27 6.20
CA LEU A 194 -0.58 1.86 5.68
C LEU A 194 0.19 0.89 4.78
N VAL A 195 0.37 -0.37 5.19
CA VAL A 195 1.02 -1.41 4.36
C VAL A 195 0.30 -1.55 3.03
N ARG A 196 -1.01 -1.72 3.05
CA ARG A 196 -1.83 -1.89 1.85
C ARG A 196 -1.71 -0.71 0.89
N THR A 197 -1.88 0.50 1.41
CA THR A 197 -1.83 1.71 0.58
C THR A 197 -0.42 1.92 0.00
N SER A 198 0.63 1.71 0.79
CA SER A 198 2.01 1.82 0.33
C SER A 198 2.30 0.85 -0.83
N ILE A 199 1.96 -0.43 -0.68
CA ILE A 199 2.22 -1.44 -1.72
C ILE A 199 1.48 -1.09 -3.02
N GLN A 200 0.20 -0.72 -2.94
CA GLN A 200 -0.57 -0.35 -4.12
C GLN A 200 -0.01 0.91 -4.79
N SER A 201 0.35 1.93 -4.01
CA SER A 201 0.90 3.18 -4.54
C SER A 201 2.24 2.97 -5.24
N ILE A 202 3.15 2.21 -4.63
CA ILE A 202 4.47 1.92 -5.20
C ILE A 202 4.36 1.08 -6.47
N ALA A 203 3.50 0.05 -6.47
CA ALA A 203 3.27 -0.77 -7.64
C ALA A 203 2.68 0.05 -8.80
N ASN A 204 1.71 0.92 -8.53
CA ASN A 204 1.13 1.79 -9.52
C ASN A 204 2.16 2.78 -10.07
N GLU A 205 2.96 3.42 -9.20
CA GLU A 205 3.99 4.35 -9.65
C GLU A 205 5.04 3.66 -10.53
N ALA A 206 5.53 2.48 -10.15
CA ALA A 206 6.48 1.73 -10.96
C ALA A 206 5.92 1.39 -12.34
N ARG A 207 4.65 0.95 -12.42
CA ARG A 207 3.98 0.71 -13.71
C ARG A 207 3.88 1.98 -14.55
N LEU A 208 3.47 3.08 -13.92
CA LEU A 208 3.31 4.37 -14.61
C LEU A 208 4.63 4.91 -15.16
N GLN A 209 5.74 4.70 -14.44
CA GLN A 209 7.07 5.03 -14.95
C GLN A 209 7.47 4.12 -16.13
N THR A 210 7.21 2.81 -16.02
CA THR A 210 7.43 1.87 -17.14
C THR A 210 6.62 2.26 -18.38
N TYR A 211 5.36 2.68 -18.22
CA TYR A 211 4.52 3.13 -19.35
C TYR A 211 5.05 4.44 -19.96
N ALA A 212 5.57 5.33 -19.14
CA ALA A 212 6.17 6.58 -19.62
C ALA A 212 7.49 6.35 -20.39
N GLU A 213 8.30 5.36 -20.00
CA GLU A 213 9.51 4.95 -20.73
C GLU A 213 9.19 4.25 -22.08
N ASN A 214 7.97 3.77 -22.25
CA ASN A 214 7.47 3.13 -23.47
C ASN A 214 6.39 3.97 -24.15
N ASP A 215 6.57 5.30 -24.20
CA ASP A 215 5.61 6.23 -24.78
C ASP A 215 5.47 6.11 -26.29
N ASP A 216 6.43 5.48 -26.95
CA ASP A 216 6.34 5.05 -28.35
C ASP A 216 5.24 4.00 -28.57
N ILE A 217 4.93 3.16 -27.58
CA ILE A 217 3.91 2.10 -27.61
C ILE A 217 2.66 2.53 -26.85
N VAL A 218 2.82 3.19 -25.70
CA VAL A 218 1.75 3.58 -24.77
C VAL A 218 1.36 5.04 -25.01
N LYS A 219 0.06 5.32 -25.22
CA LYS A 219 -0.45 6.69 -25.40
C LYS A 219 -1.10 7.30 -24.16
N GLY A 220 -1.33 6.49 -23.15
CA GLY A 220 -1.98 6.93 -21.91
C GLY A 220 -2.36 5.75 -21.03
N VAL A 221 -3.15 6.03 -20.02
CA VAL A 221 -3.61 5.04 -19.06
C VAL A 221 -5.10 5.16 -18.80
N GLU A 222 -5.74 4.04 -18.51
CA GLU A 222 -7.11 3.92 -18.04
C GLU A 222 -7.10 3.55 -16.55
N TRP A 223 -7.98 4.18 -15.79
CA TRP A 223 -8.20 3.82 -14.38
C TRP A 223 -9.14 2.64 -14.28
N VAL A 224 -8.70 1.57 -13.64
CA VAL A 224 -9.48 0.35 -13.44
C VAL A 224 -9.71 0.14 -11.94
N ALA A 225 -10.96 0.19 -11.52
CA ALA A 225 -11.35 -0.07 -10.14
C ALA A 225 -11.71 -1.55 -9.93
N THR A 226 -11.37 -2.08 -8.75
CA THR A 226 -11.90 -3.38 -8.33
C THR A 226 -13.36 -3.21 -7.93
N LEU A 227 -14.30 -3.56 -8.80
CA LEU A 227 -15.72 -3.35 -8.59
C LEU A 227 -16.32 -4.47 -7.73
N ASP A 228 -16.31 -4.26 -6.41
CA ASP A 228 -16.99 -5.11 -5.42
C ASP A 228 -17.71 -4.26 -4.37
N ASN A 229 -18.36 -4.89 -3.38
CA ASN A 229 -19.10 -4.23 -2.30
C ASN A 229 -18.24 -3.37 -1.35
N ARG A 230 -16.89 -3.36 -1.52
CA ARG A 230 -15.95 -2.54 -0.75
C ARG A 230 -15.37 -1.40 -1.56
N THR A 231 -15.76 -1.26 -2.82
CA THR A 231 -15.27 -0.20 -3.71
C THR A 231 -15.87 1.14 -3.29
N SER A 232 -15.01 2.12 -3.06
CA SER A 232 -15.44 3.48 -2.72
C SER A 232 -16.15 4.15 -3.89
N HIS A 233 -17.05 5.10 -3.60
CA HIS A 233 -17.68 5.91 -4.64
C HIS A 233 -16.66 6.68 -5.48
N THR A 234 -15.56 7.12 -4.87
CA THR A 234 -14.44 7.78 -5.59
C THR A 234 -13.85 6.84 -6.65
N CYS A 235 -13.53 5.58 -6.29
CA CYS A 235 -12.98 4.63 -7.25
C CYS A 235 -14.00 4.24 -8.33
N GLN A 236 -15.29 4.10 -7.96
CA GLN A 236 -16.36 3.83 -8.92
C GLN A 236 -16.50 4.96 -9.96
N SER A 237 -16.38 6.23 -9.54
CA SER A 237 -16.48 7.37 -10.45
C SER A 237 -15.26 7.57 -11.33
N LEU A 238 -14.13 6.99 -10.99
CA LEU A 238 -12.89 7.05 -11.78
C LEU A 238 -12.78 5.88 -12.77
N ASP A 239 -13.54 4.80 -12.58
CA ASP A 239 -13.46 3.59 -13.39
C ASP A 239 -13.73 3.88 -14.86
N GLY A 240 -12.85 3.40 -15.74
CA GLY A 240 -12.91 3.63 -17.18
C GLY A 240 -12.45 5.02 -17.65
N LEU A 241 -12.12 5.94 -16.75
CA LEU A 241 -11.58 7.25 -17.13
C LEU A 241 -10.13 7.14 -17.58
N THR A 242 -9.75 7.98 -18.55
CA THR A 242 -8.46 7.91 -19.24
C THR A 242 -7.66 9.19 -19.15
N TRP A 243 -6.34 9.07 -19.03
CA TRP A 243 -5.39 10.18 -19.02
C TRP A 243 -4.21 9.88 -19.96
N ASP A 244 -3.66 10.92 -20.58
CA ASP A 244 -2.44 10.79 -21.39
C ASP A 244 -1.19 10.55 -20.52
N ASN A 245 -0.03 10.34 -21.15
CA ASN A 245 1.24 10.13 -20.44
C ASN A 245 1.68 11.34 -19.60
N ASN A 246 1.12 12.53 -19.86
CA ASN A 246 1.33 13.75 -19.07
C ASN A 246 0.26 13.95 -17.97
N ARG A 247 -0.58 12.95 -17.71
CA ARG A 247 -1.66 12.99 -16.72
C ARG A 247 -2.77 13.99 -17.05
N LYS A 248 -2.92 14.39 -18.31
CA LYS A 248 -4.05 15.22 -18.76
C LYS A 248 -5.24 14.33 -19.06
N PRO A 249 -6.46 14.73 -18.65
CA PRO A 249 -7.67 13.94 -18.90
C PRO A 249 -8.00 13.87 -20.39
N ILE A 250 -8.46 12.69 -20.85
CA ILE A 250 -8.88 12.42 -22.22
C ILE A 250 -10.41 12.22 -22.23
N GLY A 251 -11.14 13.15 -22.86
CA GLY A 251 -12.61 13.05 -23.00
C GLY A 251 -13.42 13.38 -21.75
N HIS A 252 -12.79 13.87 -20.68
CA HIS A 252 -13.43 14.31 -19.43
C HIS A 252 -12.64 15.45 -18.76
N ASN A 253 -13.17 16.01 -17.65
CA ASN A 253 -12.56 17.15 -16.93
C ASN A 253 -11.95 16.78 -15.57
N ILE A 254 -11.91 15.50 -15.22
CA ILE A 254 -11.42 15.06 -13.90
C ILE A 254 -9.91 15.06 -13.91
N LEU A 255 -9.31 15.82 -12.98
CA LEU A 255 -7.86 15.86 -12.81
C LEU A 255 -7.33 14.50 -12.36
N TRP A 256 -6.05 14.26 -12.65
CA TRP A 256 -5.36 13.05 -12.22
C TRP A 256 -5.45 12.87 -10.70
N PRO A 257 -6.00 11.74 -10.20
CA PRO A 257 -6.23 11.56 -8.77
C PRO A 257 -4.98 11.10 -7.99
N GLY A 258 -3.84 10.98 -8.65
CA GLY A 258 -2.63 10.39 -8.07
C GLY A 258 -2.50 8.90 -8.37
N VAL A 259 -1.48 8.27 -7.80
CA VAL A 259 -1.20 6.83 -7.96
C VAL A 259 -2.24 5.96 -7.24
N THR A 260 -2.85 6.49 -6.20
CA THR A 260 -3.99 5.95 -5.48
C THR A 260 -4.94 7.10 -5.13
N ALA A 261 -6.25 6.87 -5.16
CA ALA A 261 -7.25 7.92 -4.94
C ALA A 261 -7.61 8.14 -3.46
N HIS A 262 -7.27 7.20 -2.58
CA HIS A 262 -7.57 7.25 -1.14
C HIS A 262 -6.88 6.10 -0.38
N TRP A 263 -6.93 6.15 0.96
CA TRP A 263 -6.48 5.04 1.82
C TRP A 263 -7.19 3.72 1.48
N ASN A 264 -6.42 2.63 1.43
CA ASN A 264 -6.89 1.29 1.05
C ASN A 264 -7.42 1.20 -0.40
N CYS A 265 -7.01 2.09 -1.28
CA CYS A 265 -7.31 2.01 -2.70
C CYS A 265 -6.78 0.69 -3.28
N ARG A 266 -7.60 0.03 -4.12
CA ARG A 266 -7.24 -1.22 -4.82
C ARG A 266 -7.25 -1.05 -6.34
N SER A 267 -7.51 0.18 -6.79
CA SER A 267 -7.52 0.50 -8.22
C SER A 267 -6.11 0.49 -8.79
N THR A 268 -6.01 0.17 -10.05
CA THR A 268 -4.75 0.19 -10.82
C THR A 268 -4.93 1.01 -12.09
N GLN A 269 -3.83 1.31 -12.76
CA GLN A 269 -3.82 1.95 -14.07
C GLN A 269 -3.36 0.94 -15.11
N VAL A 270 -4.13 0.84 -16.19
CA VAL A 270 -3.87 -0.05 -17.32
C VAL A 270 -3.40 0.80 -18.51
N PRO A 271 -2.35 0.42 -19.23
CA PRO A 271 -1.85 1.19 -20.34
C PRO A 271 -2.82 1.13 -21.52
N ILE A 272 -2.98 2.24 -22.21
CA ILE A 272 -3.69 2.33 -23.50
C ILE A 272 -2.63 2.22 -24.59
N ILE A 273 -2.61 1.10 -25.29
CA ILE A 273 -1.62 0.83 -26.34
C ILE A 273 -2.06 1.53 -27.63
N LYS A 274 -1.09 2.12 -28.33
CA LYS A 274 -1.29 2.70 -29.65
C LYS A 274 -1.77 1.62 -30.64
N SER A 275 -2.65 2.00 -31.55
CA SER A 275 -3.06 1.10 -32.64
C SER A 275 -1.88 0.82 -33.59
N TRP A 276 -1.94 -0.26 -34.34
CA TRP A 276 -0.94 -0.57 -35.35
C TRP A 276 -0.74 0.56 -36.38
N GLU A 277 -1.79 1.33 -36.68
CA GLU A 277 -1.74 2.49 -37.54
C GLU A 277 -0.95 3.63 -36.88
N GLU A 278 -1.15 3.89 -35.59
CA GLU A 278 -0.40 4.87 -34.79
C GLU A 278 1.07 4.45 -34.63
N LEU A 279 1.36 3.14 -34.63
CA LEU A 279 2.72 2.58 -34.59
C LEU A 279 3.40 2.58 -35.98
N GLY A 280 2.75 3.14 -37.02
CA GLY A 280 3.35 3.27 -38.34
C GLY A 280 3.20 2.03 -39.25
N ALA A 281 2.37 1.06 -38.85
CA ALA A 281 2.09 -0.10 -39.72
C ALA A 281 1.38 0.35 -41.00
N LYS A 282 2.05 0.23 -42.16
CA LYS A 282 1.51 0.66 -43.45
C LYS A 282 0.44 -0.27 -44.07
N ARG A 283 0.16 -1.41 -43.45
CA ARG A 283 -0.84 -2.38 -43.90
C ARG A 283 -1.94 -2.51 -42.85
N LYS A 284 -3.19 -2.22 -43.24
CA LYS A 284 -4.37 -2.69 -42.51
C LYS A 284 -4.29 -4.21 -42.43
N MET A 285 -4.11 -4.77 -41.24
CA MET A 285 -4.32 -6.19 -41.04
C MET A 285 -5.79 -6.47 -41.38
N LYS A 286 -6.04 -7.37 -42.34
CA LYS A 286 -7.39 -7.86 -42.63
C LYS A 286 -7.94 -8.41 -41.32
N GLU A 287 -9.08 -7.88 -40.88
CA GLU A 287 -9.83 -8.52 -39.80
C GLU A 287 -10.08 -9.97 -40.18
N ILE A 288 -9.62 -10.89 -39.32
CA ILE A 288 -9.92 -12.31 -39.53
C ILE A 288 -11.43 -12.45 -39.30
N PRO A 289 -12.22 -12.85 -40.28
CA PRO A 289 -13.65 -13.02 -40.12
C PRO A 289 -13.95 -13.96 -38.96
N GLU A 290 -14.99 -13.66 -38.20
CA GLU A 290 -15.40 -14.45 -37.01
C GLU A 290 -15.61 -15.94 -37.35
N SER A 291 -16.07 -16.24 -38.59
CA SER A 291 -16.16 -17.59 -39.15
C SER A 291 -14.81 -18.34 -39.23
N THR A 292 -13.70 -17.61 -39.44
CA THR A 292 -12.37 -18.20 -39.51
C THR A 292 -11.81 -18.48 -38.09
N ARG A 293 -12.16 -17.66 -37.10
CA ARG A 293 -11.85 -17.91 -35.69
C ARG A 293 -12.56 -19.13 -35.14
N ALA A 294 -13.86 -19.26 -35.41
CA ALA A 294 -14.67 -20.42 -35.02
C ALA A 294 -14.17 -21.76 -35.62
N SER A 295 -13.56 -21.73 -36.83
CA SER A 295 -12.97 -22.94 -37.43
C SER A 295 -11.61 -23.32 -36.84
N MET A 296 -10.88 -22.40 -36.20
CA MET A 296 -9.60 -22.70 -35.54
C MET A 296 -9.80 -23.25 -34.14
N ASP A 297 -10.82 -22.80 -33.39
CA ASP A 297 -11.16 -23.34 -32.06
C ASP A 297 -11.67 -24.80 -32.14
N GLY A 298 -12.13 -25.27 -33.29
CA GLY A 298 -12.53 -26.67 -33.48
C GLY A 298 -11.41 -27.66 -33.89
N GLN A 299 -10.17 -27.18 -34.02
CA GLN A 299 -9.01 -28.03 -34.40
C GLN A 299 -8.03 -28.30 -33.22
N VAL A 300 -8.32 -27.80 -32.04
CA VAL A 300 -7.56 -28.11 -30.81
C VAL A 300 -8.47 -28.93 -29.87
N SER A 301 -8.71 -30.16 -30.25
CA SER A 301 -9.32 -31.19 -29.38
C SER A 301 -8.51 -32.48 -29.52
#